data_7aca34690fa492a20551f114045b23d6
#
_entry.id   7aca34690fa492a20551f114045b23d6
#
_cell.length_a   1.000
_cell.length_b   1.000
_cell.length_c   1.000
_cell.angle_alpha   90.00
_cell.angle_beta   90.00
_cell.angle_gamma   90.00
#
_symmetry.space_group_name_H-M   'P 1'
#
loop_
_entity.id
_entity.type
_entity.pdbx_description
1 polymer ?
#
loop_
_entity_poly.entity_id
_entity_poly.type
_entity_poly.pdbx_seq_one_letter_code
_entity_poly.pdbx_strand_id
1 'polypeptide(L)'
;MRSITYTLLVGMLACTCISQAEMRDWKDKQGRKIQAELVSCDGTTVSLKLRSGKTVPLPITKLCDEDQSFLNEQSSDIDSDNGDTGAGQLTPPNFAQPWPESIKTDENFEVKTIKEGPDQFIYESPHFKYISDAKLGLQLIRAMGRMFEATYDINKSLPIANKPTRDPQVKFPIFLFEKKSDYIAAGGPPDAAGVQITKGNDPTEPYGHVLVPFESLGVQKVGSGYRMDRAKDFHTLIHEVTHQLMGREVKQASWFTEGTAEYVGMTPYSNGRFALSNNRSSIVASVTAYGKGKENKGRALGKDINLPYSLEEFMNMDYASFTGNDGNTNYGIAPLLIYYFYHGDGTGDAAQIKAYIKALQKGTPEVEAQQLLLNKRTWAQLDDAISKFWRRAGITLKFAKKQVSQNE
;
A
#
# COMPACT_ATOMS: atom_id res chain seq x y z
N MET A 1 20.48 27.74 21.19
CA MET A 1 20.20 27.59 19.75
C MET A 1 21.50 27.12 19.07
N ARG A 2 21.64 25.85 18.82
CA ARG A 2 22.74 25.29 18.01
C ARG A 2 22.10 24.57 16.84
N SER A 3 22.31 25.15 15.67
CA SER A 3 21.89 24.57 14.39
C SER A 3 22.81 23.38 14.12
N ILE A 4 22.22 22.19 14.00
CA ILE A 4 22.93 20.96 13.62
C ILE A 4 22.80 20.82 12.11
N THR A 5 23.89 21.13 11.42
CA THR A 5 24.04 20.91 9.98
C THR A 5 24.42 19.43 9.77
N TYR A 6 23.56 18.65 9.16
CA TYR A 6 23.87 17.27 8.79
C TYR A 6 24.79 17.23 7.57
N THR A 7 26.05 16.94 7.80
CA THR A 7 27.00 16.61 6.73
C THR A 7 26.95 15.11 6.48
N LEU A 8 26.37 14.72 5.34
CA LEU A 8 26.41 13.34 4.85
C LEU A 8 27.83 13.02 4.38
N LEU A 9 28.52 12.16 5.11
CA LEU A 9 29.77 11.53 4.66
C LEU A 9 29.40 10.28 3.86
N VAL A 10 29.43 10.40 2.53
CA VAL A 10 29.27 9.28 1.58
C VAL A 10 30.58 8.52 1.53
N GLY A 11 30.64 7.37 2.18
CA GLY A 11 31.69 6.37 1.98
C GLY A 11 31.38 5.52 0.74
N MET A 12 32.03 5.83 -0.37
CA MET A 12 32.00 5.02 -1.59
C MET A 12 32.73 3.69 -1.33
N LEU A 13 32.00 2.57 -1.31
CA LEU A 13 32.55 1.28 -1.71
C LEU A 13 31.86 0.89 -3.02
N ALA A 14 32.57 1.15 -4.11
CA ALA A 14 32.18 0.73 -5.43
C ALA A 14 32.37 -0.81 -5.54
N CYS A 15 31.28 -1.54 -5.57
CA CYS A 15 31.28 -2.87 -6.16
C CYS A 15 30.52 -2.77 -7.49
N THR A 16 31.30 -2.61 -8.58
CA THR A 16 30.82 -2.49 -9.94
C THR A 16 30.43 -3.86 -10.44
N CYS A 17 29.11 -4.18 -10.39
CA CYS A 17 28.52 -5.09 -11.37
C CYS A 17 27.90 -4.21 -12.46
N ILE A 18 28.67 -3.88 -13.48
CA ILE A 18 28.19 -3.22 -14.70
C ILE A 18 27.46 -4.29 -15.50
N SER A 19 26.14 -4.35 -15.37
CA SER A 19 25.30 -4.82 -16.46
C SER A 19 25.44 -3.75 -17.55
N GLN A 20 26.21 -4.02 -18.59
CA GLN A 20 26.28 -3.15 -19.78
C GLN A 20 24.89 -3.15 -20.41
N ALA A 21 24.15 -2.09 -20.22
CA ALA A 21 22.96 -1.84 -21.02
C ALA A 21 23.39 -1.70 -22.49
N GLU A 22 22.89 -2.57 -23.32
CA GLU A 22 23.36 -2.74 -24.70
C GLU A 22 22.83 -1.61 -25.58
N MET A 23 23.75 -0.91 -26.26
CA MET A 23 23.41 0.13 -27.23
C MET A 23 22.75 -0.53 -28.43
N ARG A 24 21.51 -0.18 -28.76
CA ARG A 24 20.73 -0.71 -29.85
C ARG A 24 20.42 0.35 -30.90
N ASP A 25 20.24 -0.06 -32.16
CA ASP A 25 19.70 0.77 -33.23
C ASP A 25 18.18 0.77 -33.17
N TRP A 26 17.60 1.93 -32.83
CA TRP A 26 16.16 2.19 -32.83
C TRP A 26 15.75 2.84 -34.13
N LYS A 27 14.63 2.43 -34.70
CA LYS A 27 14.10 2.99 -35.96
C LYS A 27 12.75 3.65 -35.74
N ASP A 28 12.52 4.80 -36.34
CA ASP A 28 11.19 5.37 -36.44
C ASP A 28 10.41 4.85 -37.65
N LYS A 29 9.12 5.24 -37.75
CA LYS A 29 8.24 4.86 -38.88
C LYS A 29 8.70 5.39 -40.24
N GLN A 30 9.61 6.37 -40.26
CA GLN A 30 10.22 6.90 -41.49
C GLN A 30 11.56 6.23 -41.81
N GLY A 31 11.98 5.22 -41.03
CA GLY A 31 13.23 4.46 -41.23
C GLY A 31 14.48 5.20 -40.69
N ARG A 32 14.35 6.33 -40.00
CA ARG A 32 15.48 7.05 -39.41
C ARG A 32 15.98 6.26 -38.21
N LYS A 33 17.30 6.11 -38.06
CA LYS A 33 17.92 5.34 -36.99
C LYS A 33 18.54 6.21 -35.94
N ILE A 34 18.48 5.77 -34.69
CA ILE A 34 19.17 6.35 -33.55
C ILE A 34 19.80 5.23 -32.72
N GLN A 35 21.08 5.37 -32.35
CA GLN A 35 21.75 4.47 -31.43
C GLN A 35 21.55 4.96 -30.01
N ALA A 36 20.87 4.16 -29.19
CA ALA A 36 20.57 4.50 -27.81
C ALA A 36 20.41 3.25 -26.93
N GLU A 37 20.64 3.44 -25.67
CA GLU A 37 20.36 2.50 -24.59
C GLU A 37 18.93 2.68 -24.15
N LEU A 38 18.17 1.58 -23.95
CA LEU A 38 16.85 1.61 -23.34
C LEU A 38 16.98 1.89 -21.85
N VAL A 39 16.41 3.01 -21.37
CA VAL A 39 16.42 3.38 -19.96
C VAL A 39 15.13 2.95 -19.26
N SER A 40 14.00 3.21 -19.89
CA SER A 40 12.66 2.84 -19.37
C SER A 40 11.63 2.83 -20.48
N CYS A 41 10.56 2.06 -20.25
CA CYS A 41 9.37 2.02 -21.09
C CYS A 41 8.14 1.96 -20.18
N ASP A 42 7.18 2.89 -20.38
CA ASP A 42 5.95 2.95 -19.57
C ASP A 42 4.70 2.48 -20.33
N GLY A 43 4.89 1.79 -21.45
CA GLY A 43 3.81 1.31 -22.33
C GLY A 43 3.29 2.37 -23.32
N THR A 44 3.61 3.65 -23.13
CA THR A 44 3.25 4.76 -24.03
C THR A 44 4.46 5.52 -24.53
N THR A 45 5.48 5.64 -23.70
CA THR A 45 6.71 6.39 -23.94
C THR A 45 7.92 5.53 -23.61
N VAL A 46 8.89 5.52 -24.50
CA VAL A 46 10.21 4.94 -24.26
C VAL A 46 11.22 6.05 -23.98
N SER A 47 12.05 5.87 -22.96
CA SER A 47 13.17 6.77 -22.64
C SER A 47 14.46 6.14 -23.15
N LEU A 48 15.10 6.80 -24.12
CA LEU A 48 16.32 6.35 -24.79
C LEU A 48 17.51 7.24 -24.42
N LYS A 49 18.59 6.66 -23.91
CA LYS A 49 19.83 7.37 -23.59
C LYS A 49 20.80 7.29 -24.76
N LEU A 50 21.08 8.42 -25.35
CA LEU A 50 22.01 8.57 -26.47
C LEU A 50 23.47 8.37 -26.04
N ARG A 51 24.37 8.10 -26.98
CA ARG A 51 25.83 8.07 -26.72
C ARG A 51 26.37 9.37 -26.10
N SER A 52 25.70 10.50 -26.33
CA SER A 52 26.03 11.79 -25.70
C SER A 52 25.68 11.87 -24.21
N GLY A 53 25.07 10.81 -23.63
CA GLY A 53 24.56 10.81 -22.24
C GLY A 53 23.19 11.46 -22.07
N LYS A 54 22.64 12.09 -23.12
CA LYS A 54 21.31 12.72 -23.06
C LYS A 54 20.21 11.67 -23.15
N THR A 55 19.25 11.68 -22.23
CA THR A 55 18.04 10.88 -22.29
C THR A 55 16.94 11.62 -23.04
N VAL A 56 16.31 10.94 -24.01
CA VAL A 56 15.25 11.49 -24.85
C VAL A 56 13.99 10.62 -24.70
N PRO A 57 12.88 11.17 -24.20
CA PRO A 57 11.60 10.48 -24.22
C PRO A 57 11.01 10.49 -25.64
N LEU A 58 10.50 9.33 -26.08
CA LEU A 58 9.90 9.17 -27.39
C LEU A 58 8.62 8.35 -27.27
N PRO A 59 7.47 8.81 -27.79
CA PRO A 59 6.25 8.00 -27.87
C PRO A 59 6.51 6.69 -28.63
N ILE A 60 6.13 5.55 -28.06
CA ILE A 60 6.30 4.21 -28.66
C ILE A 60 5.69 4.16 -30.06
N THR A 61 4.56 4.83 -30.26
CA THR A 61 3.86 4.91 -31.54
C THR A 61 4.67 5.56 -32.68
N LYS A 62 5.79 6.22 -32.37
CA LYS A 62 6.71 6.78 -33.37
C LYS A 62 7.78 5.79 -33.82
N LEU A 63 8.01 4.71 -33.10
CA LEU A 63 8.93 3.64 -33.48
C LEU A 63 8.34 2.77 -34.57
N CYS A 64 9.20 2.08 -35.35
CA CYS A 64 8.77 1.08 -36.31
C CYS A 64 8.16 -0.13 -35.59
N ASP A 65 7.39 -0.94 -36.33
CA ASP A 65 6.66 -2.07 -35.77
C ASP A 65 7.60 -3.13 -35.13
N GLU A 66 8.81 -3.31 -35.67
CA GLU A 66 9.84 -4.19 -35.09
C GLU A 66 10.29 -3.72 -33.69
N ASP A 67 10.49 -2.40 -33.51
CA ASP A 67 10.92 -1.85 -32.24
C ASP A 67 9.78 -1.76 -31.24
N GLN A 68 8.54 -1.59 -31.72
CA GLN A 68 7.36 -1.71 -30.87
C GLN A 68 7.17 -3.16 -30.40
N SER A 69 7.33 -4.14 -31.30
CA SER A 69 7.27 -5.58 -30.96
C SER A 69 8.36 -5.95 -29.95
N PHE A 70 9.59 -5.49 -30.16
CA PHE A 70 10.69 -5.69 -29.22
C PHE A 70 10.37 -5.15 -27.81
N LEU A 71 9.77 -3.96 -27.71
CA LEU A 71 9.34 -3.41 -26.41
C LEU A 71 8.19 -4.22 -25.79
N ASN A 72 7.29 -4.75 -26.62
CA ASN A 72 6.20 -5.62 -26.17
C ASN A 72 6.70 -7.02 -25.77
N GLU A 73 7.67 -7.58 -26.48
CA GLU A 73 8.31 -8.86 -26.13
C GLU A 73 9.09 -8.74 -24.83
N GLN A 74 9.83 -7.66 -24.62
CA GLN A 74 10.49 -7.38 -23.34
C GLN A 74 9.49 -7.22 -22.19
N SER A 75 8.24 -6.87 -22.47
CA SER A 75 7.16 -6.84 -21.47
C SER A 75 6.41 -8.17 -21.35
N SER A 76 6.52 -9.09 -22.33
CA SER A 76 5.87 -10.40 -22.30
C SER A 76 6.76 -11.54 -21.80
N ASP A 77 8.08 -11.40 -21.83
CA ASP A 77 9.04 -12.38 -21.27
C ASP A 77 9.06 -12.44 -19.74
N ILE A 78 8.18 -11.66 -19.08
CA ILE A 78 7.99 -11.72 -17.61
C ILE A 78 7.12 -12.93 -17.18
N ASP A 79 6.55 -13.69 -18.11
CA ASP A 79 5.67 -14.84 -17.80
C ASP A 79 6.36 -16.22 -17.85
N SER A 80 7.65 -16.31 -18.10
CA SER A 80 8.40 -17.57 -18.01
C SER A 80 9.90 -17.32 -17.83
N ASP A 81 10.37 -17.28 -16.65
CA ASP A 81 11.48 -18.01 -16.05
C ASP A 81 11.99 -17.32 -14.77
N ASN A 82 12.42 -18.14 -13.80
CA ASN A 82 13.09 -17.76 -12.57
C ASN A 82 14.39 -16.99 -12.85
N GLY A 83 14.32 -15.67 -12.97
CA GLY A 83 15.45 -14.76 -13.01
C GLY A 83 15.35 -13.77 -11.86
N ASP A 84 16.25 -13.91 -10.88
CA ASP A 84 16.55 -12.99 -9.79
C ASP A 84 16.58 -11.54 -10.28
N THR A 85 15.48 -10.79 -10.10
CA THR A 85 15.42 -9.36 -10.39
C THR A 85 15.40 -8.59 -9.08
N GLY A 86 16.40 -7.81 -8.93
CA GLY A 86 16.79 -6.81 -7.94
C GLY A 86 15.90 -6.56 -6.72
N ALA A 87 16.55 -6.41 -5.59
CA ALA A 87 15.97 -5.98 -4.31
C ALA A 87 14.93 -4.86 -4.51
N GLY A 88 13.66 -5.14 -4.16
CA GLY A 88 12.61 -4.14 -4.11
C GLY A 88 11.37 -4.43 -4.97
N GLN A 89 11.34 -5.47 -5.77
CA GLN A 89 10.18 -5.79 -6.61
C GLN A 89 9.13 -6.62 -5.86
N LEU A 90 7.87 -6.15 -5.87
CA LEU A 90 6.75 -6.92 -5.31
C LEU A 90 6.38 -8.08 -6.26
N THR A 91 6.12 -9.24 -5.70
CA THR A 91 5.57 -10.36 -6.46
C THR A 91 4.07 -10.14 -6.70
N PRO A 92 3.55 -10.42 -7.90
CA PRO A 92 2.13 -10.34 -8.17
C PRO A 92 1.29 -11.20 -7.21
N PRO A 93 0.01 -10.85 -6.98
CA PRO A 93 -0.88 -11.60 -6.12
C PRO A 93 -1.07 -13.04 -6.63
N ASN A 94 -1.12 -14.01 -5.72
CA ASN A 94 -1.58 -15.35 -6.06
C ASN A 94 -3.12 -15.39 -6.02
N PHE A 95 -3.76 -15.07 -7.14
CA PHE A 95 -5.23 -15.02 -7.25
C PHE A 95 -5.94 -16.36 -6.99
N ALA A 96 -5.22 -17.50 -7.07
CA ALA A 96 -5.76 -18.83 -6.76
C ALA A 96 -5.71 -19.15 -5.26
N GLN A 97 -4.98 -18.37 -4.47
CA GLN A 97 -4.87 -18.58 -3.02
C GLN A 97 -6.26 -18.42 -2.37
N PRO A 98 -6.68 -19.33 -1.47
CA PRO A 98 -7.94 -19.17 -0.76
C PRO A 98 -7.89 -18.01 0.23
N TRP A 99 -9.05 -17.42 0.54
CA TRP A 99 -9.16 -16.46 1.63
C TRP A 99 -8.92 -17.16 2.96
N PRO A 100 -8.01 -16.66 3.79
CA PRO A 100 -7.76 -17.24 5.10
C PRO A 100 -8.89 -16.87 6.08
N GLU A 101 -9.29 -17.79 6.96
CA GLU A 101 -10.22 -17.50 8.05
C GLU A 101 -9.53 -16.75 9.21
N SER A 102 -8.28 -17.05 9.44
CA SER A 102 -7.43 -16.39 10.43
C SER A 102 -5.96 -16.52 10.05
N ILE A 103 -5.16 -15.56 10.49
CA ILE A 103 -3.70 -15.57 10.36
C ILE A 103 -3.12 -15.52 11.76
N LYS A 104 -2.13 -16.35 12.03
CA LYS A 104 -1.35 -16.32 13.28
C LYS A 104 0.12 -16.26 12.92
N THR A 105 0.77 -15.21 13.39
CA THR A 105 2.22 -15.02 13.24
C THR A 105 2.98 -15.90 14.24
N ASP A 106 4.15 -16.38 13.86
CA ASP A 106 5.06 -17.04 14.76
C ASP A 106 5.44 -16.10 15.90
N GLU A 107 5.23 -16.55 17.14
CA GLU A 107 5.53 -15.76 18.34
C GLU A 107 7.02 -15.75 18.68
N ASN A 108 7.80 -16.68 18.13
CA ASN A 108 9.20 -16.91 18.44
C ASN A 108 10.15 -16.38 17.35
N PHE A 109 9.68 -15.48 16.48
CA PHE A 109 10.57 -14.91 15.48
C PHE A 109 11.80 -14.24 16.11
N GLU A 110 12.91 -14.32 15.40
CA GLU A 110 14.17 -13.75 15.86
C GLU A 110 14.15 -12.21 15.79
N VAL A 111 14.73 -11.58 16.81
CA VAL A 111 15.00 -10.14 16.83
C VAL A 111 16.47 -9.94 17.11
N LYS A 112 17.13 -9.13 16.28
CA LYS A 112 18.55 -8.82 16.37
C LYS A 112 18.77 -7.34 16.64
N THR A 113 19.82 -7.03 17.43
CA THR A 113 20.37 -5.67 17.49
C THR A 113 21.43 -5.57 16.41
N ILE A 114 21.26 -4.60 15.50
CA ILE A 114 22.18 -4.35 14.38
C ILE A 114 23.15 -3.24 14.73
N LYS A 115 22.65 -2.21 15.43
CA LYS A 115 23.47 -1.04 15.83
C LYS A 115 23.02 -0.52 17.18
N GLU A 116 23.97 -0.21 18.03
CA GLU A 116 23.79 0.62 19.23
C GLU A 116 24.74 1.81 19.15
N GLY A 117 24.19 3.01 19.11
CA GLY A 117 24.95 4.26 19.07
C GLY A 117 24.32 5.29 20.01
N PRO A 118 24.98 6.45 20.24
CA PRO A 118 24.49 7.45 21.18
C PRO A 118 23.14 8.03 20.79
N ASP A 119 22.85 8.11 19.49
CA ASP A 119 21.67 8.81 18.96
C ASP A 119 20.77 7.93 18.08
N GLN A 120 21.14 6.65 17.89
CA GLN A 120 20.38 5.76 17.02
C GLN A 120 20.58 4.30 17.39
N PHE A 121 19.48 3.57 17.53
CA PHE A 121 19.43 2.15 17.79
C PHE A 121 18.71 1.44 16.66
N ILE A 122 19.31 0.41 16.08
CA ILE A 122 18.74 -0.33 14.95
C ILE A 122 18.55 -1.78 15.37
N TYR A 123 17.32 -2.25 15.16
CA TYR A 123 16.92 -3.63 15.41
C TYR A 123 16.29 -4.21 14.14
N GLU A 124 16.34 -5.53 13.99
CA GLU A 124 15.67 -6.22 12.88
C GLU A 124 14.85 -7.39 13.38
N SER A 125 13.71 -7.59 12.76
CA SER A 125 12.90 -8.80 12.78
C SER A 125 12.93 -9.46 11.38
N PRO A 126 12.21 -10.58 11.13
CA PRO A 126 12.27 -11.24 9.83
C PRO A 126 12.00 -10.33 8.63
N HIS A 127 11.08 -9.35 8.74
CA HIS A 127 10.69 -8.49 7.61
C HIS A 127 10.90 -7.00 7.86
N PHE A 128 11.11 -6.57 9.11
CA PHE A 128 11.18 -5.15 9.45
C PHE A 128 12.52 -4.74 10.05
N LYS A 129 12.89 -3.48 9.79
CA LYS A 129 14.02 -2.80 10.39
C LYS A 129 13.51 -1.63 11.24
N TYR A 130 13.73 -1.71 12.54
CA TYR A 130 13.31 -0.69 13.49
C TYR A 130 14.47 0.26 13.76
N ILE A 131 14.27 1.54 13.51
CA ILE A 131 15.23 2.61 13.71
C ILE A 131 14.69 3.50 14.83
N SER A 132 15.26 3.42 16.01
CA SER A 132 14.78 4.09 17.21
C SER A 132 15.76 5.16 17.69
N ASP A 133 15.24 6.27 18.20
CA ASP A 133 15.98 7.34 18.87
C ASP A 133 16.27 7.01 20.36
N ALA A 134 15.69 5.93 20.88
CA ALA A 134 15.91 5.44 22.24
C ALA A 134 16.28 3.96 22.27
N LYS A 135 17.12 3.55 23.25
CA LYS A 135 17.50 2.17 23.45
C LYS A 135 16.32 1.34 23.99
N LEU A 136 15.95 0.30 23.24
CA LEU A 136 14.86 -0.62 23.59
C LEU A 136 15.40 -2.02 23.87
N GLY A 137 14.80 -2.70 24.84
CA GLY A 137 15.13 -4.11 25.10
C GLY A 137 14.56 -5.02 24.02
N LEU A 138 15.27 -6.11 23.65
CA LEU A 138 14.84 -7.06 22.60
C LEU A 138 13.45 -7.67 22.86
N GLN A 139 13.08 -7.85 24.14
CA GLN A 139 11.75 -8.36 24.50
C GLN A 139 10.64 -7.35 24.12
N LEU A 140 10.91 -6.05 24.27
CA LEU A 140 9.99 -5.00 23.89
C LEU A 140 9.91 -4.91 22.36
N ILE A 141 11.06 -4.96 21.65
CA ILE A 141 11.09 -5.00 20.18
C ILE A 141 10.28 -6.20 19.66
N ARG A 142 10.44 -7.39 20.26
CA ARG A 142 9.66 -8.58 19.88
C ARG A 142 8.16 -8.38 20.16
N ALA A 143 7.81 -7.76 21.29
CA ALA A 143 6.40 -7.54 21.64
C ALA A 143 5.69 -6.60 20.68
N MET A 144 6.32 -5.48 20.30
CA MET A 144 5.75 -4.55 19.32
C MET A 144 5.89 -5.06 17.89
N GLY A 145 7.01 -5.71 17.57
CA GLY A 145 7.30 -6.29 16.25
C GLY A 145 6.28 -7.36 15.85
N ARG A 146 5.64 -8.01 16.83
CA ARG A 146 4.57 -8.99 16.58
C ARG A 146 3.39 -8.40 15.78
N MET A 147 3.04 -7.15 16.01
CA MET A 147 1.99 -6.48 15.22
C MET A 147 2.47 -6.24 13.79
N PHE A 148 3.69 -5.77 13.60
CA PHE A 148 4.26 -5.54 12.27
C PHE A 148 4.38 -6.83 11.46
N GLU A 149 4.95 -7.89 12.06
CA GLU A 149 5.08 -9.20 11.42
C GLU A 149 3.71 -9.82 11.10
N ALA A 150 2.72 -9.67 11.98
CA ALA A 150 1.36 -10.14 11.72
C ALA A 150 0.72 -9.36 10.56
N THR A 151 0.99 -8.06 10.44
CA THR A 151 0.51 -7.25 9.32
C THR A 151 1.18 -7.68 8.00
N TYR A 152 2.44 -8.07 8.03
CA TYR A 152 3.10 -8.69 6.89
C TYR A 152 2.42 -10.02 6.50
N ASP A 153 2.19 -10.90 7.46
CA ASP A 153 1.61 -12.21 7.22
C ASP A 153 0.19 -12.14 6.67
N ILE A 154 -0.67 -11.23 7.18
CA ILE A 154 -2.02 -11.06 6.63
C ILE A 154 -1.96 -10.54 5.19
N ASN A 155 -1.16 -9.51 4.91
CA ASN A 155 -1.03 -8.98 3.56
C ASN A 155 -0.52 -10.03 2.58
N LYS A 156 0.52 -10.80 2.95
CA LYS A 156 1.05 -11.91 2.14
C LYS A 156 0.00 -13.00 1.88
N SER A 157 -0.93 -13.21 2.80
CA SER A 157 -1.91 -14.30 2.76
C SER A 157 -3.18 -13.96 1.99
N LEU A 158 -3.45 -12.70 1.68
CA LEU A 158 -4.60 -12.32 0.88
C LEU A 158 -4.39 -12.67 -0.60
N PRO A 159 -5.40 -13.26 -1.30
CA PRO A 159 -5.26 -13.67 -2.70
C PRO A 159 -5.15 -12.49 -3.68
N ILE A 160 -5.37 -11.28 -3.19
CA ILE A 160 -5.40 -10.05 -4.00
C ILE A 160 -4.25 -9.09 -3.67
N ALA A 161 -3.47 -9.40 -2.64
CA ALA A 161 -2.38 -8.54 -2.20
C ALA A 161 -1.10 -8.82 -2.97
N ASN A 162 -0.38 -7.77 -3.33
CA ASN A 162 1.00 -7.89 -3.76
C ASN A 162 1.81 -8.57 -2.65
N LYS A 163 2.72 -9.44 -3.05
CA LYS A 163 3.59 -10.11 -2.09
C LYS A 163 4.89 -9.35 -2.01
N PRO A 164 5.31 -8.91 -0.81
CA PRO A 164 6.61 -8.33 -0.63
C PRO A 164 7.70 -9.29 -1.12
N THR A 165 8.80 -8.71 -1.60
CA THR A 165 9.96 -9.49 -2.08
C THR A 165 10.33 -10.62 -1.13
N ARG A 166 10.83 -11.73 -1.70
CA ARG A 166 11.37 -12.85 -0.93
C ARG A 166 12.82 -12.62 -0.50
N ASP A 167 13.45 -11.54 -0.95
CA ASP A 167 14.80 -11.23 -0.57
C ASP A 167 14.86 -10.93 0.94
N PRO A 168 15.53 -11.80 1.75
CA PRO A 168 15.63 -11.61 3.19
C PRO A 168 16.49 -10.39 3.57
N GLN A 169 17.22 -9.81 2.61
CA GLN A 169 18.01 -8.59 2.82
C GLN A 169 17.14 -7.33 2.80
N VAL A 170 15.98 -7.39 2.13
CA VAL A 170 15.05 -6.26 2.08
C VAL A 170 14.21 -6.24 3.35
N LYS A 171 14.33 -5.14 4.11
CA LYS A 171 13.57 -4.89 5.33
C LYS A 171 12.73 -3.65 5.17
N PHE A 172 11.51 -3.68 5.71
CA PHE A 172 10.61 -2.53 5.73
C PHE A 172 11.00 -1.59 6.88
N PRO A 173 11.43 -0.34 6.61
CA PRO A 173 11.90 0.57 7.65
C PRO A 173 10.72 1.11 8.48
N ILE A 174 10.88 1.04 9.82
CA ILE A 174 9.98 1.63 10.81
C ILE A 174 10.81 2.56 11.70
N PHE A 175 10.53 3.85 11.66
CA PHE A 175 11.17 4.83 12.52
C PHE A 175 10.35 5.01 13.79
N LEU A 176 10.98 4.85 14.93
CA LEU A 176 10.38 4.84 16.25
C LEU A 176 10.87 6.04 17.06
N PHE A 177 9.94 6.86 17.54
CA PHE A 177 10.24 8.10 18.24
C PHE A 177 9.77 8.03 19.70
N GLU A 178 10.69 8.27 20.65
CA GLU A 178 10.34 8.35 22.08
C GLU A 178 9.39 9.52 22.33
N LYS A 179 9.62 10.66 21.66
CA LYS A 179 8.81 11.86 21.83
C LYS A 179 7.98 12.17 20.59
N LYS A 180 6.72 12.54 20.81
CA LYS A 180 5.83 13.00 19.74
C LYS A 180 6.37 14.21 18.98
N SER A 181 7.11 15.10 19.68
CA SER A 181 7.76 16.26 19.06
C SER A 181 8.77 15.87 17.97
N ASP A 182 9.52 14.80 18.20
CA ASP A 182 10.56 14.35 17.27
C ASP A 182 9.93 13.62 16.07
N TYR A 183 8.82 12.89 16.31
CA TYR A 183 7.97 12.36 15.25
C TYR A 183 7.41 13.46 14.34
N ILE A 184 6.88 14.56 14.93
CA ILE A 184 6.37 15.70 14.17
C ILE A 184 7.50 16.38 13.39
N ALA A 185 8.67 16.58 14.02
CA ALA A 185 9.83 17.16 13.37
C ALA A 185 10.35 16.30 12.18
N ALA A 186 10.12 14.98 12.22
CA ALA A 186 10.44 14.07 11.14
C ALA A 186 9.38 14.07 10.00
N GLY A 187 8.28 14.81 10.14
CA GLY A 187 7.22 14.92 9.14
C GLY A 187 5.93 14.18 9.49
N GLY A 188 5.83 13.62 10.68
CA GLY A 188 4.62 12.95 11.16
C GLY A 188 3.50 13.97 11.49
N PRO A 189 2.25 13.73 11.04
CA PRO A 189 1.12 14.59 11.38
C PRO A 189 0.83 14.61 12.88
N PRO A 190 0.53 15.77 13.51
CA PRO A 190 0.34 15.88 14.95
C PRO A 190 -0.78 14.98 15.52
N ASP A 191 -1.84 14.77 14.74
CA ASP A 191 -3.02 14.03 15.16
C ASP A 191 -3.03 12.56 14.69
N ALA A 192 -1.98 12.13 13.97
CA ALA A 192 -1.88 10.76 13.49
C ALA A 192 -1.13 9.86 14.49
N ALA A 193 -1.56 8.59 14.57
CA ALA A 193 -0.87 7.56 15.35
C ALA A 193 0.41 7.05 14.69
N GLY A 194 0.56 7.28 13.39
CA GLY A 194 1.69 6.97 12.56
C GLY A 194 1.43 7.49 11.15
N VAL A 195 2.40 7.43 10.28
CA VAL A 195 2.25 7.80 8.87
C VAL A 195 3.23 7.02 8.00
N GLN A 196 2.76 6.51 6.88
CA GLN A 196 3.60 5.96 5.83
C GLN A 196 4.08 7.10 4.92
N ILE A 197 5.39 7.20 4.75
CA ILE A 197 6.01 8.19 3.87
C ILE A 197 6.77 7.45 2.77
N THR A 198 6.58 7.92 1.54
CA THR A 198 7.40 7.47 0.42
C THR A 198 8.06 8.68 -0.24
N LYS A 199 9.36 8.65 -0.35
CA LYS A 199 10.17 9.70 -1.00
C LYS A 199 10.44 9.29 -2.45
N GLY A 200 9.51 9.61 -3.35
CA GLY A 200 9.73 9.40 -4.78
C GLY A 200 10.24 7.99 -5.15
N ASN A 201 11.17 7.91 -6.10
CA ASN A 201 11.82 6.67 -6.53
C ASN A 201 13.18 6.52 -5.83
N ASP A 202 13.23 6.56 -4.50
CA ASP A 202 14.47 6.30 -3.76
C ASP A 202 14.78 4.79 -3.82
N PRO A 203 15.84 4.37 -4.52
CA PRO A 203 16.17 2.94 -4.65
C PRO A 203 16.62 2.32 -3.32
N THR A 204 16.96 3.13 -2.32
CA THR A 204 17.37 2.65 -0.98
C THR A 204 16.16 2.41 -0.06
N GLU A 205 14.99 2.98 -0.39
CA GLU A 205 13.73 2.83 0.33
C GLU A 205 12.57 2.61 -0.65
N PRO A 206 12.59 1.52 -1.44
CA PRO A 206 11.61 1.30 -2.52
C PRO A 206 10.16 1.21 -2.00
N TYR A 207 9.97 0.83 -0.74
CA TYR A 207 8.67 0.75 -0.08
C TYR A 207 8.34 1.96 0.80
N GLY A 208 9.24 2.97 0.85
CA GLY A 208 9.17 4.05 1.83
C GLY A 208 9.36 3.55 3.26
N HIS A 209 8.93 4.36 4.22
CA HIS A 209 9.05 4.06 5.64
C HIS A 209 7.82 4.49 6.41
N VAL A 210 7.64 3.91 7.60
CA VAL A 210 6.57 4.32 8.54
C VAL A 210 7.21 5.03 9.72
N LEU A 211 6.68 6.21 10.06
CA LEU A 211 7.03 6.95 11.28
C LEU A 211 6.03 6.61 12.37
N VAL A 212 6.50 6.29 13.56
CA VAL A 212 5.65 5.86 14.69
C VAL A 212 6.15 6.44 16.01
N PRO A 213 5.37 7.25 16.73
CA PRO A 213 5.69 7.64 18.10
C PRO A 213 5.40 6.48 19.06
N PHE A 214 6.20 6.35 20.12
CA PHE A 214 6.07 5.27 21.11
C PHE A 214 4.69 5.18 21.74
N GLU A 215 4.03 6.32 21.98
CA GLU A 215 2.68 6.36 22.55
C GLU A 215 1.66 5.59 21.70
N SER A 216 1.84 5.58 20.38
CA SER A 216 0.94 4.87 19.46
C SER A 216 1.10 3.35 19.51
N LEU A 217 2.26 2.88 19.96
CA LEU A 217 2.52 1.47 20.26
C LEU A 217 2.16 1.10 21.71
N GLY A 218 1.65 2.06 22.49
CA GLY A 218 1.45 1.86 23.91
C GLY A 218 2.74 1.74 24.70
N VAL A 219 3.88 2.17 24.13
CA VAL A 219 5.19 2.13 24.79
C VAL A 219 5.33 3.35 25.69
N GLN A 220 5.58 3.09 26.95
CA GLN A 220 5.73 4.13 27.99
C GLN A 220 7.04 3.94 28.74
N LYS A 221 7.68 5.06 29.11
CA LYS A 221 8.87 5.05 29.94
C LYS A 221 8.53 4.69 31.38
N VAL A 222 9.24 3.72 31.94
CA VAL A 222 9.07 3.28 33.34
C VAL A 222 10.47 3.17 33.96
N GLY A 223 10.81 4.11 34.84
CA GLY A 223 12.17 4.21 35.38
C GLY A 223 13.19 4.48 34.28
N SER A 224 14.21 3.65 34.17
CA SER A 224 15.25 3.72 33.13
C SER A 224 14.90 2.90 31.86
N GLY A 225 13.76 2.22 31.83
CA GLY A 225 13.35 1.37 30.72
C GLY A 225 11.99 1.72 30.14
N TYR A 226 11.46 0.80 29.31
CA TYR A 226 10.18 0.97 28.63
C TYR A 226 9.28 -0.24 28.85
N ARG A 227 7.98 0.00 28.93
CA ARG A 227 6.94 -1.03 29.00
C ARG A 227 5.89 -0.78 27.95
N MET A 228 5.32 -1.83 27.37
CA MET A 228 4.24 -1.77 26.39
C MET A 228 2.90 -2.09 27.03
N ASP A 229 1.90 -1.25 26.78
CA ASP A 229 0.49 -1.57 27.01
C ASP A 229 -0.02 -2.45 25.88
N ARG A 230 -0.35 -3.70 26.18
CA ARG A 230 -0.84 -4.68 25.21
C ARG A 230 -2.32 -4.50 24.85
N ALA A 231 -3.04 -3.66 25.57
CA ALA A 231 -4.43 -3.35 25.28
C ALA A 231 -4.60 -2.21 24.25
N LYS A 232 -3.49 -1.66 23.76
CA LYS A 232 -3.49 -0.59 22.76
C LYS A 232 -4.13 -1.06 21.46
N ASP A 233 -4.98 -0.21 20.89
CA ASP A 233 -5.53 -0.38 19.55
C ASP A 233 -4.45 -0.05 18.48
N PHE A 234 -4.25 -0.98 17.55
CA PHE A 234 -3.27 -0.85 16.48
C PHE A 234 -3.88 -0.58 15.11
N HIS A 235 -5.17 -0.32 15.01
CA HIS A 235 -5.88 -0.14 13.74
C HIS A 235 -5.09 0.80 12.79
N THR A 236 -4.80 2.01 13.23
CA THR A 236 -4.08 2.99 12.38
C THR A 236 -2.68 2.52 11.99
N LEU A 237 -1.93 1.89 12.89
CA LEU A 237 -0.60 1.40 12.55
C LEU A 237 -0.65 0.23 11.55
N ILE A 238 -1.61 -0.67 11.70
CA ILE A 238 -1.86 -1.75 10.74
C ILE A 238 -2.23 -1.17 9.37
N HIS A 239 -3.03 -0.11 9.33
CA HIS A 239 -3.38 0.63 8.13
C HIS A 239 -2.13 1.19 7.44
N GLU A 240 -1.28 1.95 8.15
CA GLU A 240 -0.07 2.55 7.60
C GLU A 240 0.95 1.51 7.10
N VAL A 241 1.13 0.43 7.85
CA VAL A 241 1.99 -0.69 7.43
C VAL A 241 1.41 -1.39 6.20
N THR A 242 0.09 -1.49 6.08
CA THR A 242 -0.54 -2.05 4.89
C THR A 242 -0.21 -1.22 3.65
N HIS A 243 -0.23 0.12 3.74
CA HIS A 243 0.22 0.98 2.64
C HIS A 243 1.67 0.70 2.24
N GLN A 244 2.57 0.56 3.22
CA GLN A 244 3.96 0.21 2.96
C GLN A 244 4.08 -1.14 2.22
N LEU A 245 3.28 -2.12 2.60
CA LEU A 245 3.29 -3.48 2.02
C LEU A 245 2.59 -3.57 0.66
N MET A 246 1.63 -2.68 0.36
CA MET A 246 0.97 -2.62 -0.94
C MET A 246 1.91 -2.14 -2.05
N GLY A 247 2.91 -1.33 -1.71
CA GLY A 247 3.85 -0.77 -2.67
C GLY A 247 3.23 0.27 -3.60
N ARG A 248 3.99 0.72 -4.59
CA ARG A 248 3.59 1.76 -5.54
C ARG A 248 3.66 1.35 -7.01
N GLU A 249 3.87 0.09 -7.30
CA GLU A 249 4.10 -0.37 -8.67
C GLU A 249 2.91 -0.10 -9.60
N VAL A 250 1.72 0.04 -9.03
CA VAL A 250 0.50 0.33 -9.78
C VAL A 250 -0.20 1.53 -9.15
N LYS A 251 -0.44 2.56 -9.96
CA LYS A 251 -1.30 3.67 -9.53
C LYS A 251 -2.72 3.14 -9.35
N GLN A 252 -3.20 3.18 -8.13
CA GLN A 252 -4.51 2.69 -7.74
C GLN A 252 -5.39 3.87 -7.30
N ALA A 253 -6.70 3.74 -7.50
CA ALA A 253 -7.67 4.71 -7.02
C ALA A 253 -7.65 4.84 -5.48
N SER A 254 -7.94 6.04 -4.98
CA SER A 254 -7.94 6.33 -3.53
C SER A 254 -8.86 5.39 -2.75
N TRP A 255 -10.06 5.11 -3.26
CA TRP A 255 -11.01 4.20 -2.62
C TRP A 255 -10.45 2.78 -2.45
N PHE A 256 -9.65 2.32 -3.42
CA PHE A 256 -9.06 0.97 -3.37
C PHE A 256 -7.87 0.92 -2.41
N THR A 257 -6.97 1.91 -2.50
CA THR A 257 -5.77 1.97 -1.66
C THR A 257 -6.14 2.13 -0.19
N GLU A 258 -6.95 3.16 0.11
CA GLU A 258 -7.38 3.44 1.48
C GLU A 258 -8.36 2.37 2.00
N GLY A 259 -9.27 1.92 1.15
CA GLY A 259 -10.21 0.87 1.51
C GLY A 259 -9.56 -0.46 1.83
N THR A 260 -8.49 -0.84 1.13
CA THR A 260 -7.71 -2.05 1.43
C THR A 260 -6.96 -1.90 2.76
N ALA A 261 -6.34 -0.76 3.01
CA ALA A 261 -5.67 -0.49 4.28
C ALA A 261 -6.66 -0.49 5.46
N GLU A 262 -7.84 0.12 5.30
CA GLU A 262 -8.93 0.06 6.27
C GLU A 262 -9.48 -1.36 6.46
N TYR A 263 -9.63 -2.15 5.38
CA TYR A 263 -10.06 -3.54 5.47
C TYR A 263 -9.13 -4.37 6.35
N VAL A 264 -7.82 -4.21 6.19
CA VAL A 264 -6.82 -4.91 7.02
C VAL A 264 -6.81 -4.33 8.44
N GLY A 265 -6.79 -2.99 8.59
CA GLY A 265 -6.80 -2.30 9.87
C GLY A 265 -8.01 -2.61 10.75
N MET A 266 -9.20 -2.72 10.14
CA MET A 266 -10.46 -3.10 10.82
C MET A 266 -10.58 -4.60 11.09
N THR A 267 -9.72 -5.46 10.53
CA THR A 267 -9.73 -6.89 10.86
C THR A 267 -9.35 -7.09 12.33
N PRO A 268 -10.16 -7.81 13.13
CA PRO A 268 -9.87 -8.01 14.53
C PRO A 268 -8.48 -8.60 14.75
N TYR A 269 -7.64 -7.84 15.44
CA TYR A 269 -6.27 -8.20 15.79
C TYR A 269 -6.13 -8.42 17.29
N SER A 270 -5.44 -9.47 17.68
CA SER A 270 -5.06 -9.73 19.07
C SER A 270 -3.77 -10.55 19.13
N ASN A 271 -2.73 -9.99 19.74
CA ASN A 271 -1.48 -10.68 20.07
C ASN A 271 -0.90 -11.52 18.91
N GLY A 272 -0.73 -10.92 17.73
CA GLY A 272 -0.17 -11.60 16.55
C GLY A 272 -1.18 -12.42 15.74
N ARG A 273 -2.46 -12.33 16.04
CA ARG A 273 -3.51 -13.05 15.32
C ARG A 273 -4.54 -12.10 14.75
N PHE A 274 -4.83 -12.26 13.46
CA PHE A 274 -5.99 -11.68 12.77
C PHE A 274 -7.11 -12.71 12.63
N ALA A 275 -8.36 -12.30 12.88
CA ALA A 275 -9.56 -13.12 12.73
C ALA A 275 -10.40 -12.61 11.56
N LEU A 276 -10.09 -13.03 10.33
CA LEU A 276 -10.76 -12.56 9.11
C LEU A 276 -12.23 -13.04 9.04
N SER A 277 -12.56 -14.18 9.65
CA SER A 277 -13.96 -14.64 9.75
C SER A 277 -14.88 -13.63 10.44
N ASN A 278 -14.34 -12.75 11.28
CA ASN A 278 -15.08 -11.71 11.99
C ASN A 278 -14.99 -10.33 11.32
N ASN A 279 -14.32 -10.23 10.17
CA ASN A 279 -14.00 -8.93 9.56
C ASN A 279 -15.27 -8.15 9.19
N ARG A 280 -16.29 -8.80 8.63
CA ARG A 280 -17.56 -8.14 8.29
C ARG A 280 -18.19 -7.41 9.48
N SER A 281 -18.30 -8.09 10.62
CA SER A 281 -18.90 -7.49 11.83
C SER A 281 -18.05 -6.36 12.39
N SER A 282 -16.73 -6.48 12.30
CA SER A 282 -15.80 -5.45 12.74
C SER A 282 -15.88 -4.20 11.86
N ILE A 283 -15.92 -4.35 10.53
CA ILE A 283 -16.11 -3.24 9.59
C ILE A 283 -17.43 -2.53 9.88
N VAL A 284 -18.54 -3.29 10.03
CA VAL A 284 -19.84 -2.70 10.38
C VAL A 284 -19.76 -1.89 11.67
N ALA A 285 -19.15 -2.44 12.72
CA ALA A 285 -19.00 -1.75 14.00
C ALA A 285 -18.13 -0.48 13.86
N SER A 286 -17.01 -0.54 13.15
CA SER A 286 -16.10 0.59 12.95
C SER A 286 -16.74 1.69 12.11
N VAL A 287 -17.52 1.35 11.11
CA VAL A 287 -18.19 2.34 10.24
C VAL A 287 -19.38 3.00 10.94
N THR A 288 -20.22 2.22 11.62
CA THR A 288 -21.51 2.72 12.12
C THR A 288 -21.48 3.33 13.51
N ALA A 289 -20.49 2.97 14.35
CA ALA A 289 -20.44 3.39 15.74
C ALA A 289 -19.09 3.98 16.12
N TYR A 290 -19.06 4.75 17.22
CA TYR A 290 -17.83 4.98 17.95
C TYR A 290 -17.50 3.70 18.71
N GLY A 291 -16.23 3.29 18.69
CA GLY A 291 -15.78 2.18 19.51
C GLY A 291 -16.07 2.41 21.01
N LYS A 292 -16.16 1.32 21.75
CA LYS A 292 -16.35 1.36 23.21
C LYS A 292 -15.03 1.77 23.87
N GLY A 293 -14.83 3.06 24.08
CA GLY A 293 -13.65 3.60 24.77
C GLY A 293 -13.16 4.90 24.15
N LYS A 294 -12.33 5.65 24.88
CA LYS A 294 -11.80 6.94 24.44
C LYS A 294 -10.80 6.81 23.27
N GLU A 295 -10.26 5.63 23.04
CA GLU A 295 -9.19 5.38 22.08
C GLU A 295 -9.65 4.70 20.77
N ASN A 296 -10.78 3.97 20.80
CA ASN A 296 -11.31 3.31 19.60
C ASN A 296 -12.44 4.17 19.02
N LYS A 297 -12.06 5.07 18.14
CA LYS A 297 -12.98 5.97 17.44
C LYS A 297 -13.30 5.39 16.09
N GLY A 298 -14.37 4.59 15.99
CA GLY A 298 -14.95 4.28 14.70
C GLY A 298 -15.38 5.55 13.96
N ARG A 299 -15.85 5.40 12.73
CA ARG A 299 -16.23 6.53 11.85
C ARG A 299 -17.54 7.21 12.27
N ALA A 300 -18.37 6.54 13.09
CA ALA A 300 -19.64 7.04 13.63
C ALA A 300 -20.65 7.51 12.56
N LEU A 301 -20.66 6.87 11.40
CA LEU A 301 -21.56 7.27 10.30
C LEU A 301 -23.02 6.85 10.55
N GLY A 302 -23.28 6.05 11.59
CA GLY A 302 -24.60 5.48 11.81
C GLY A 302 -24.94 4.37 10.83
N LYS A 303 -26.21 3.96 10.83
CA LYS A 303 -26.70 2.86 9.98
C LYS A 303 -27.33 3.35 8.67
N ASP A 304 -27.76 4.60 8.62
CA ASP A 304 -28.37 5.24 7.45
C ASP A 304 -27.39 6.26 6.88
N ILE A 305 -26.63 5.85 5.87
CA ILE A 305 -25.54 6.63 5.28
C ILE A 305 -26.02 7.16 3.92
N ASN A 306 -26.19 8.48 3.82
CA ASN A 306 -26.57 9.15 2.59
C ASN A 306 -25.38 9.95 2.07
N LEU A 307 -24.95 9.68 0.84
CA LEU A 307 -23.77 10.27 0.24
C LEU A 307 -24.18 11.35 -0.75
N PRO A 308 -23.50 12.50 -0.79
CA PRO A 308 -23.82 13.60 -1.69
C PRO A 308 -23.35 13.37 -3.13
N TYR A 309 -22.64 12.30 -3.40
CA TYR A 309 -22.07 11.91 -4.69
C TYR A 309 -22.53 10.52 -5.11
N SER A 310 -22.47 10.24 -6.41
CA SER A 310 -22.74 8.91 -6.97
C SER A 310 -21.60 7.94 -6.69
N LEU A 311 -21.86 6.62 -6.82
CA LEU A 311 -20.84 5.59 -6.72
C LEU A 311 -19.70 5.82 -7.74
N GLU A 312 -20.04 6.21 -8.97
CA GLU A 312 -19.05 6.53 -10.01
C GLU A 312 -18.14 7.68 -9.59
N GLU A 313 -18.71 8.79 -9.07
CA GLU A 313 -17.94 9.93 -8.57
C GLU A 313 -17.04 9.52 -7.40
N PHE A 314 -17.53 8.73 -6.45
CA PHE A 314 -16.73 8.24 -5.35
C PHE A 314 -15.52 7.42 -5.81
N MET A 315 -15.74 6.47 -6.71
CA MET A 315 -14.67 5.58 -7.17
C MET A 315 -13.64 6.28 -8.07
N ASN A 316 -13.97 7.47 -8.59
CA ASN A 316 -13.07 8.31 -9.39
C ASN A 316 -12.50 9.51 -8.63
N MET A 317 -12.74 9.63 -7.33
CA MET A 317 -12.15 10.71 -6.53
C MET A 317 -10.62 10.64 -6.56
N ASP A 318 -9.98 11.78 -6.79
CA ASP A 318 -8.56 11.94 -6.51
C ASP A 318 -8.29 11.94 -5.01
N TYR A 319 -7.03 11.87 -4.62
CA TYR A 319 -6.66 11.77 -3.20
C TYR A 319 -7.07 13.02 -2.41
N ALA A 320 -6.95 14.20 -2.99
CA ALA A 320 -7.30 15.45 -2.31
C ALA A 320 -8.81 15.54 -2.03
N SER A 321 -9.65 15.16 -3.01
CA SER A 321 -11.10 15.07 -2.84
C SER A 321 -11.48 13.98 -1.85
N PHE A 322 -10.81 12.82 -1.89
CA PHE A 322 -11.08 11.70 -1.00
C PHE A 322 -10.80 12.06 0.48
N THR A 323 -9.69 12.75 0.76
CA THR A 323 -9.27 13.15 2.12
C THR A 323 -9.83 14.50 2.56
N GLY A 324 -10.58 15.19 1.71
CA GLY A 324 -11.14 16.51 1.96
C GLY A 324 -12.22 16.56 3.04
N ASN A 325 -13.21 17.45 2.86
CA ASN A 325 -14.25 17.69 3.87
C ASN A 325 -15.04 16.46 4.29
N ASP A 326 -15.28 15.53 3.36
CA ASP A 326 -15.99 14.27 3.60
C ASP A 326 -15.05 13.10 3.94
N GLY A 327 -13.77 13.37 4.21
CA GLY A 327 -12.75 12.35 4.43
C GLY A 327 -13.17 11.26 5.42
N ASN A 328 -13.72 11.64 6.59
CA ASN A 328 -14.20 10.64 7.57
C ASN A 328 -15.25 9.68 6.97
N THR A 329 -16.16 10.21 6.17
CA THR A 329 -17.18 9.42 5.46
C THR A 329 -16.52 8.53 4.41
N ASN A 330 -15.62 9.08 3.59
CA ASN A 330 -14.94 8.36 2.53
C ASN A 330 -14.11 7.18 3.05
N TYR A 331 -13.38 7.38 4.15
CA TYR A 331 -12.65 6.31 4.86
C TYR A 331 -13.59 5.25 5.47
N GLY A 332 -14.84 5.60 5.76
CA GLY A 332 -15.86 4.63 6.21
C GLY A 332 -16.50 3.85 5.07
N ILE A 333 -16.66 4.48 3.89
CA ILE A 333 -17.30 3.83 2.73
C ILE A 333 -16.32 2.91 1.98
N ALA A 334 -15.07 3.30 1.86
CA ALA A 334 -14.06 2.54 1.13
C ALA A 334 -13.94 1.07 1.59
N PRO A 335 -13.81 0.74 2.90
CA PRO A 335 -13.76 -0.65 3.35
C PRO A 335 -15.08 -1.42 3.13
N LEU A 336 -16.22 -0.73 3.07
CA LEU A 336 -17.50 -1.36 2.67
C LEU A 336 -17.45 -1.81 1.21
N LEU A 337 -16.92 -0.98 0.30
CA LEU A 337 -16.76 -1.35 -1.11
C LEU A 337 -15.74 -2.49 -1.26
N ILE A 338 -14.59 -2.39 -0.59
CA ILE A 338 -13.57 -3.44 -0.61
C ILE A 338 -14.16 -4.78 -0.13
N TYR A 339 -14.85 -4.79 1.01
CA TYR A 339 -15.45 -6.01 1.51
C TYR A 339 -16.48 -6.59 0.53
N TYR A 340 -17.30 -5.73 -0.10
CA TYR A 340 -18.25 -6.16 -1.11
C TYR A 340 -17.56 -6.84 -2.30
N PHE A 341 -16.54 -6.19 -2.87
CA PHE A 341 -15.82 -6.76 -4.00
C PHE A 341 -15.03 -8.03 -3.66
N TYR A 342 -14.59 -8.17 -2.42
CA TYR A 342 -13.86 -9.36 -1.98
C TYR A 342 -14.77 -10.54 -1.69
N HIS A 343 -15.95 -10.30 -1.11
CA HIS A 343 -16.76 -11.36 -0.51
C HIS A 343 -18.24 -11.35 -0.91
N GLY A 344 -18.73 -10.32 -1.55
CA GLY A 344 -20.17 -10.12 -1.82
C GLY A 344 -20.52 -10.02 -3.29
N ASP A 345 -19.58 -9.73 -4.17
CA ASP A 345 -19.85 -9.57 -5.59
C ASP A 345 -19.90 -10.92 -6.31
N GLY A 346 -20.91 -11.10 -7.16
CA GLY A 346 -21.12 -12.34 -7.91
C GLY A 346 -21.25 -13.57 -7.00
N THR A 347 -20.37 -14.54 -7.16
CA THR A 347 -20.29 -15.76 -6.33
C THR A 347 -19.49 -15.58 -5.05
N GLY A 348 -18.93 -14.39 -4.81
CA GLY A 348 -18.08 -14.11 -3.65
C GLY A 348 -16.64 -14.63 -3.78
N ASP A 349 -16.21 -14.93 -5.00
CA ASP A 349 -14.86 -15.41 -5.34
C ASP A 349 -13.88 -14.29 -5.69
N ALA A 350 -14.31 -13.04 -5.55
CA ALA A 350 -13.55 -11.84 -5.89
C ALA A 350 -13.15 -11.76 -7.38
N ALA A 351 -13.89 -12.39 -8.29
CA ALA A 351 -13.51 -12.48 -9.71
C ALA A 351 -13.32 -11.11 -10.35
N GLN A 352 -14.24 -10.15 -10.10
CA GLN A 352 -14.21 -8.81 -10.70
C GLN A 352 -13.02 -7.98 -10.19
N ILE A 353 -12.78 -7.98 -8.88
CA ILE A 353 -11.65 -7.23 -8.30
C ILE A 353 -10.30 -7.84 -8.69
N LYS A 354 -10.22 -9.16 -8.82
CA LYS A 354 -9.02 -9.84 -9.34
C LYS A 354 -8.74 -9.46 -10.80
N ALA A 355 -9.79 -9.37 -11.63
CA ALA A 355 -9.67 -8.93 -13.01
C ALA A 355 -9.22 -7.46 -13.09
N TYR A 356 -9.79 -6.58 -12.26
CA TYR A 356 -9.41 -5.18 -12.13
C TYR A 356 -7.93 -5.03 -11.75
N ILE A 357 -7.45 -5.73 -10.71
CA ILE A 357 -6.05 -5.67 -10.28
C ILE A 357 -5.12 -6.17 -11.41
N LYS A 358 -5.47 -7.28 -12.10
CA LYS A 358 -4.69 -7.77 -13.24
C LYS A 358 -4.60 -6.75 -14.37
N ALA A 359 -5.67 -6.02 -14.65
CA ALA A 359 -5.68 -4.98 -15.68
C ALA A 359 -4.75 -3.82 -15.29
N LEU A 360 -4.82 -3.35 -14.04
CA LEU A 360 -3.91 -2.32 -13.55
C LEU A 360 -2.44 -2.73 -13.63
N GLN A 361 -2.13 -3.98 -13.27
CA GLN A 361 -0.76 -4.53 -13.36
C GLN A 361 -0.25 -4.60 -14.80
N LYS A 362 -1.15 -4.71 -15.78
CA LYS A 362 -0.83 -4.66 -17.22
C LYS A 362 -0.76 -3.22 -17.77
N GLY A 363 -0.90 -2.20 -16.92
CA GLY A 363 -0.88 -0.81 -17.34
C GLY A 363 -2.19 -0.29 -17.93
N THR A 364 -3.30 -1.05 -17.79
CA THR A 364 -4.62 -0.55 -18.22
C THR A 364 -4.97 0.70 -17.43
N PRO A 365 -5.42 1.79 -18.09
CA PRO A 365 -5.86 3.00 -17.41
C PRO A 365 -6.96 2.71 -16.38
N GLU A 366 -6.92 3.39 -15.23
CA GLU A 366 -7.83 3.17 -14.08
C GLU A 366 -9.32 3.16 -14.50
N VAL A 367 -9.73 4.15 -15.30
CA VAL A 367 -11.13 4.29 -15.76
C VAL A 367 -11.57 3.10 -16.63
N GLU A 368 -10.67 2.54 -17.43
CA GLU A 368 -10.95 1.35 -18.23
C GLU A 368 -10.97 0.10 -17.36
N ALA A 369 -10.04 -0.04 -16.43
CA ALA A 369 -9.98 -1.16 -15.52
C ALA A 369 -11.24 -1.26 -14.64
N GLN A 370 -11.83 -0.12 -14.24
CA GLN A 370 -13.09 -0.08 -13.47
C GLN A 370 -14.27 -0.71 -14.21
N GLN A 371 -14.27 -0.78 -15.55
CA GLN A 371 -15.31 -1.47 -16.31
C GLN A 371 -15.37 -2.97 -15.98
N LEU A 372 -14.26 -3.56 -15.53
CA LEU A 372 -14.22 -4.94 -15.07
C LEU A 372 -14.97 -5.13 -13.76
N LEU A 373 -14.98 -4.12 -12.89
CA LEU A 373 -15.77 -4.11 -11.65
C LEU A 373 -17.28 -4.01 -11.95
N LEU A 374 -17.66 -3.29 -12.99
CA LEU A 374 -19.04 -3.23 -13.43
C LEU A 374 -19.55 -4.58 -13.90
N ASN A 375 -18.72 -5.38 -14.55
CA ASN A 375 -19.10 -6.70 -15.05
C ASN A 375 -20.42 -6.66 -15.85
N LYS A 376 -20.50 -5.82 -16.87
CA LYS A 376 -21.67 -5.54 -17.71
C LYS A 376 -22.85 -4.86 -16.99
N ARG A 377 -22.74 -4.49 -15.73
CA ARG A 377 -23.71 -3.67 -15.00
C ARG A 377 -23.54 -2.19 -15.34
N THR A 378 -24.58 -1.42 -15.19
CA THR A 378 -24.45 0.04 -15.07
C THR A 378 -23.99 0.43 -13.66
N TRP A 379 -23.49 1.65 -13.48
CA TRP A 379 -23.17 2.18 -12.15
C TRP A 379 -24.35 2.11 -11.18
N ALA A 380 -25.57 2.41 -11.66
CA ALA A 380 -26.79 2.32 -10.86
C ALA A 380 -27.12 0.87 -10.43
N GLN A 381 -26.84 -0.12 -11.30
CA GLN A 381 -27.03 -1.53 -10.96
C GLN A 381 -25.97 -2.03 -9.95
N LEU A 382 -24.73 -1.53 -10.04
CA LEU A 382 -23.69 -1.86 -9.07
C LEU A 382 -24.00 -1.23 -7.72
N ASP A 383 -24.42 0.06 -7.69
CA ASP A 383 -24.88 0.74 -6.47
C ASP A 383 -26.01 -0.02 -5.78
N ASP A 384 -27.05 -0.42 -6.53
CA ASP A 384 -28.17 -1.21 -5.99
C ASP A 384 -27.69 -2.56 -5.41
N ALA A 385 -26.74 -3.23 -6.07
CA ALA A 385 -26.18 -4.49 -5.58
C ALA A 385 -25.41 -4.29 -4.26
N ILE A 386 -24.55 -3.27 -4.15
CA ILE A 386 -23.81 -2.91 -2.94
C ILE A 386 -24.79 -2.54 -1.82
N SER A 387 -25.77 -1.69 -2.11
CA SER A 387 -26.79 -1.27 -1.14
C SER A 387 -27.61 -2.45 -0.61
N LYS A 388 -28.00 -3.39 -1.47
CA LYS A 388 -28.71 -4.63 -1.08
C LYS A 388 -27.84 -5.55 -0.22
N PHE A 389 -26.55 -5.65 -0.55
CA PHE A 389 -25.62 -6.47 0.23
C PHE A 389 -25.48 -5.96 1.66
N TRP A 390 -25.26 -4.65 1.84
CA TRP A 390 -25.03 -4.06 3.15
C TRP A 390 -26.31 -3.91 3.97
N ARG A 391 -27.49 -3.79 3.33
CA ARG A 391 -28.78 -3.81 4.03
C ARG A 391 -28.98 -5.09 4.84
N ARG A 392 -28.47 -6.23 4.35
CA ARG A 392 -28.49 -7.51 5.09
C ARG A 392 -27.61 -7.49 6.34
N ALA A 393 -26.69 -6.56 6.42
CA ALA A 393 -25.83 -6.31 7.60
C ALA A 393 -26.35 -5.15 8.46
N GLY A 394 -27.54 -4.60 8.13
CA GLY A 394 -28.16 -3.49 8.87
C GLY A 394 -27.63 -2.11 8.52
N ILE A 395 -26.92 -1.96 7.39
CA ILE A 395 -26.49 -0.65 6.88
C ILE A 395 -27.34 -0.29 5.67
N THR A 396 -27.97 0.89 5.70
CA THR A 396 -28.63 1.52 4.56
C THR A 396 -27.62 2.48 3.92
N LEU A 397 -27.09 2.10 2.77
CA LEU A 397 -26.14 2.91 2.02
C LEU A 397 -26.83 3.48 0.78
N LYS A 398 -26.77 4.80 0.59
CA LYS A 398 -27.38 5.50 -0.54
C LYS A 398 -26.42 6.49 -1.14
N PHE A 399 -26.03 6.27 -2.39
CA PHE A 399 -25.31 7.23 -3.21
C PHE A 399 -26.32 8.19 -3.89
N ALA A 400 -25.87 9.42 -4.14
CA ALA A 400 -26.67 10.34 -4.95
C ALA A 400 -26.83 9.79 -6.36
N LYS A 401 -27.97 10.05 -6.98
CA LYS A 401 -28.14 9.74 -8.40
C LYS A 401 -27.35 10.77 -9.22
N LYS A 402 -26.55 10.30 -10.18
CA LYS A 402 -25.88 11.19 -11.14
C LYS A 402 -26.96 12.04 -11.82
N GLN A 403 -26.87 13.36 -11.69
CA GLN A 403 -27.73 14.25 -12.47
C GLN A 403 -27.36 14.09 -13.94
N VAL A 404 -28.25 13.55 -14.74
CA VAL A 404 -28.12 13.58 -16.18
C VAL A 404 -28.25 15.06 -16.55
N SER A 405 -27.16 15.71 -16.94
CA SER A 405 -27.24 17.06 -17.50
C SER A 405 -28.11 16.99 -18.74
N GLN A 406 -29.31 17.53 -18.63
CA GLN A 406 -30.14 17.84 -19.81
C GLN A 406 -29.47 19.00 -20.52
N ASN A 407 -28.44 18.70 -21.28
CA ASN A 407 -27.96 19.59 -22.32
C ASN A 407 -28.07 18.83 -23.65
N GLU A 408 -29.23 18.96 -24.28
CA GLU A 408 -29.36 18.85 -25.71
C GLU A 408 -28.90 20.16 -26.38
#